data_0253258c4a9658f35b47208786aa84bf
#
_entry.id   0253258c4a9658f35b47208786aa84bf
#
_cell.length_a   1.000
_cell.length_b   1.000
_cell.length_c   1.000
_cell.angle_alpha   90.00
_cell.angle_beta   90.00
_cell.angle_gamma   90.00
#
_symmetry.space_group_name_H-M   'P 1'
#
loop_
_entity.id
_entity.type
_entity.pdbx_description
1 polymer ?
#
loop_
_entity_poly.entity_id
_entity_poly.type
_entity_poly.pdbx_seq_one_letter_code
_entity_poly.pdbx_strand_id
1 'polypeptide(L)'
;MRPHHFLTIIATLIWFTLPSAELLAELKLPSFFSNQMVLQRDKPVSIWGWADANTQVDVAFNGNTVSTKSTDEGNWKITLPAMKASRQGMNMVIENGNDRVEIKNILVGEVWFASGQSNMAFKLQNSLDAKADLPKSKNSSIRFFLAANTPAAQPQNNIQGTWNLSSPETSGNFSAVAYYFAKKIHQETGMPVGIIQSCWGGKRSECYTSREAMLSNAHGKKMIAELDRTAKSFDPETAKKKYDAAMANWDKRAAKVRAENKNKSASERARLPRRPQREKPTYENERNPTVLYNGM
;
A
#
# COMPACT_ATOMS: atom_id res chain seq x y z
N MET A 1 -57.30 -66.50 14.27
CA MET A 1 -56.86 -65.24 14.84
C MET A 1 -55.36 -65.30 15.07
N ARG A 2 -54.57 -64.56 14.31
CA ARG A 2 -53.10 -64.45 14.46
C ARG A 2 -52.80 -62.99 14.92
N PRO A 3 -52.00 -62.78 15.95
CA PRO A 3 -51.62 -61.44 16.38
C PRO A 3 -50.50 -60.87 15.51
N HIS A 4 -50.67 -59.64 15.09
CA HIS A 4 -49.65 -58.86 14.37
C HIS A 4 -48.76 -58.18 15.40
N HIS A 5 -47.48 -58.53 15.41
CA HIS A 5 -46.46 -57.79 16.19
C HIS A 5 -46.02 -56.55 15.41
N PHE A 6 -46.30 -55.36 15.91
CA PHE A 6 -45.73 -54.08 15.44
C PHE A 6 -44.30 -53.93 16.05
N LEU A 7 -43.34 -53.92 15.18
CA LEU A 7 -41.93 -53.63 15.57
C LEU A 7 -41.72 -52.13 15.46
N THR A 8 -41.58 -51.43 16.59
CA THR A 8 -41.27 -50.01 16.64
C THR A 8 -39.78 -49.84 16.59
N ILE A 9 -39.26 -49.35 15.45
CA ILE A 9 -37.86 -48.98 15.28
C ILE A 9 -37.64 -47.56 15.83
N ILE A 10 -36.92 -47.45 16.94
CA ILE A 10 -36.44 -46.19 17.53
C ILE A 10 -35.17 -45.81 16.80
N ALA A 11 -35.21 -44.85 15.90
CA ALA A 11 -34.04 -44.27 15.26
C ALA A 11 -33.38 -43.25 16.21
N THR A 12 -32.26 -43.65 16.82
CA THR A 12 -31.45 -42.77 17.67
C THR A 12 -30.61 -41.87 16.73
N LEU A 13 -30.96 -40.56 16.60
CA LEU A 13 -30.14 -39.59 15.95
C LEU A 13 -28.93 -39.26 16.83
N ILE A 14 -27.76 -39.78 16.45
CA ILE A 14 -26.50 -39.36 17.03
C ILE A 14 -26.08 -38.03 16.35
N TRP A 15 -26.19 -36.91 17.07
CA TRP A 15 -25.64 -35.63 16.65
C TRP A 15 -24.11 -35.69 16.79
N PHE A 16 -23.43 -35.86 15.69
CA PHE A 16 -21.99 -35.61 15.62
C PHE A 16 -21.75 -34.10 15.63
N THR A 17 -21.40 -33.55 16.78
CA THR A 17 -20.78 -32.23 16.86
C THR A 17 -19.36 -32.34 16.31
N LEU A 18 -19.18 -31.99 15.04
CA LEU A 18 -17.85 -31.76 14.49
C LEU A 18 -17.25 -30.60 15.27
N PRO A 19 -16.03 -30.73 15.84
CA PRO A 19 -15.35 -29.59 16.42
C PRO A 19 -15.16 -28.57 15.27
N SER A 20 -15.67 -27.35 15.44
CA SER A 20 -15.32 -26.24 14.58
C SER A 20 -13.81 -26.10 14.66
N ALA A 21 -13.10 -26.43 13.59
CA ALA A 21 -11.70 -26.05 13.47
C ALA A 21 -11.70 -24.51 13.53
N GLU A 22 -11.31 -23.94 14.65
CA GLU A 22 -10.99 -22.53 14.73
C GLU A 22 -9.89 -22.30 13.68
N LEU A 23 -10.23 -21.53 12.65
CA LEU A 23 -9.26 -21.10 11.66
C LEU A 23 -8.32 -20.13 12.41
N LEU A 24 -7.20 -20.66 12.88
CA LEU A 24 -6.17 -19.83 13.52
C LEU A 24 -5.74 -18.75 12.52
N ALA A 25 -5.81 -17.51 12.94
CA ALA A 25 -5.39 -16.40 12.10
C ALA A 25 -3.86 -16.35 12.12
N GLU A 26 -3.23 -16.58 10.99
CA GLU A 26 -1.78 -16.49 10.81
C GLU A 26 -1.24 -15.13 11.29
N LEU A 27 -0.11 -15.12 12.00
CA LEU A 27 0.59 -13.90 12.40
C LEU A 27 0.99 -13.09 11.17
N LYS A 28 0.38 -11.91 10.97
CA LYS A 28 0.56 -11.05 9.79
C LYS A 28 1.03 -9.66 10.17
N LEU A 29 1.82 -9.08 9.28
CA LEU A 29 2.32 -7.71 9.39
C LEU A 29 1.93 -6.90 8.15
N PRO A 30 1.73 -5.57 8.29
CA PRO A 30 1.74 -4.69 7.14
C PRO A 30 3.03 -4.85 6.33
N SER A 31 2.96 -4.75 5.01
CA SER A 31 4.14 -4.88 4.14
C SER A 31 5.22 -3.83 4.42
N PHE A 32 4.85 -2.74 5.09
CA PHE A 32 5.78 -1.73 5.59
C PHE A 32 6.80 -2.31 6.58
N PHE A 33 6.38 -3.23 7.44
CA PHE A 33 7.28 -3.95 8.35
C PHE A 33 7.86 -5.17 7.64
N SER A 34 8.94 -4.95 6.94
CA SER A 34 9.60 -6.01 6.16
C SER A 34 11.12 -5.84 6.18
N ASN A 35 11.81 -6.83 5.62
CA ASN A 35 13.26 -6.83 5.57
C ASN A 35 13.80 -5.51 5.01
N GLN A 36 14.96 -5.08 5.54
CA GLN A 36 15.67 -3.89 5.11
C GLN A 36 14.97 -2.55 5.47
N MET A 37 13.93 -2.55 6.30
CA MET A 37 13.29 -1.30 6.75
C MET A 37 14.26 -0.44 7.57
N VAL A 38 13.92 0.86 7.67
CA VAL A 38 14.58 1.79 8.60
C VAL A 38 13.54 2.25 9.62
N LEU A 39 13.85 2.13 10.90
CA LEU A 39 13.04 2.65 12.00
C LEU A 39 13.55 4.03 12.45
N GLN A 40 12.61 4.89 12.88
CA GLN A 40 12.94 6.24 13.34
C GLN A 40 13.77 6.19 14.63
N ARG A 41 14.88 6.91 14.65
CA ARG A 41 15.72 7.10 15.86
C ARG A 41 15.12 8.10 16.84
N ASP A 42 15.59 8.03 18.08
CA ASP A 42 15.31 8.99 19.18
C ASP A 42 13.82 9.26 19.47
N LYS A 43 12.94 8.40 19.00
CA LYS A 43 11.49 8.42 19.26
C LYS A 43 10.98 7.02 19.50
N PRO A 44 9.91 6.84 20.32
CA PRO A 44 9.21 5.57 20.40
C PRO A 44 8.65 5.18 19.02
N VAL A 45 8.72 3.89 18.68
CA VAL A 45 8.28 3.36 17.39
C VAL A 45 7.13 2.37 17.59
N SER A 46 5.98 2.63 16.98
CA SER A 46 4.86 1.70 16.99
C SER A 46 5.06 0.60 15.94
N ILE A 47 4.83 -0.65 16.35
CA ILE A 47 4.75 -1.84 15.48
C ILE A 47 3.37 -2.45 15.70
N TRP A 48 2.72 -2.89 14.62
CA TRP A 48 1.37 -3.47 14.67
C TRP A 48 1.18 -4.55 13.63
N GLY A 49 0.14 -5.34 13.81
CA GLY A 49 -0.21 -6.40 12.89
C GLY A 49 -1.48 -7.12 13.31
N TRP A 50 -1.61 -8.34 12.83
CA TRP A 50 -2.75 -9.22 13.09
C TRP A 50 -2.25 -10.57 13.57
N ALA A 51 -2.98 -11.20 14.47
CA ALA A 51 -2.74 -12.51 15.05
C ALA A 51 -4.07 -13.12 15.48
N ASP A 52 -4.05 -14.31 16.05
CA ASP A 52 -5.23 -14.89 16.68
C ASP A 52 -5.82 -13.95 17.74
N ALA A 53 -7.13 -13.96 17.86
CA ALA A 53 -7.85 -13.13 18.84
C ALA A 53 -7.44 -13.49 20.27
N ASN A 54 -7.26 -12.48 21.12
CA ASN A 54 -6.98 -12.66 22.55
C ASN A 54 -5.72 -13.45 22.88
N THR A 55 -4.73 -13.49 21.97
CA THR A 55 -3.45 -14.18 22.16
C THR A 55 -2.32 -13.21 22.48
N GLN A 56 -1.28 -13.71 23.13
CA GLN A 56 -0.09 -12.92 23.41
C GLN A 56 0.79 -12.80 22.15
N VAL A 57 1.25 -11.60 21.90
CA VAL A 57 2.25 -11.29 20.84
C VAL A 57 3.48 -10.69 21.49
N ASP A 58 4.63 -11.29 21.22
CA ASP A 58 5.93 -10.84 21.72
C ASP A 58 6.76 -10.30 20.56
N VAL A 59 7.35 -9.12 20.74
CA VAL A 59 8.23 -8.47 19.76
C VAL A 59 9.58 -8.26 20.37
N ALA A 60 10.59 -8.97 19.87
CA ALA A 60 12.00 -8.84 20.30
C ALA A 60 12.79 -8.04 19.26
N PHE A 61 13.39 -6.93 19.68
CA PHE A 61 14.23 -6.09 18.85
C PHE A 61 15.25 -5.31 19.68
N ASN A 62 16.50 -5.23 19.21
CA ASN A 62 17.56 -4.44 19.80
C ASN A 62 17.74 -4.68 21.31
N GLY A 63 17.73 -5.96 21.73
CA GLY A 63 17.90 -6.37 23.13
C GLY A 63 16.67 -6.15 24.05
N ASN A 64 15.56 -5.64 23.51
CA ASN A 64 14.30 -5.47 24.23
C ASN A 64 13.27 -6.47 23.72
N THR A 65 12.43 -6.97 24.63
CA THR A 65 11.21 -7.70 24.27
C THR A 65 10.02 -6.95 24.86
N VAL A 66 9.02 -6.67 24.01
CA VAL A 66 7.78 -6.00 24.39
C VAL A 66 6.62 -6.91 24.05
N SER A 67 5.74 -7.14 25.03
CA SER A 67 4.59 -8.03 24.88
C SER A 67 3.29 -7.23 24.86
N THR A 68 2.30 -7.74 24.12
CA THR A 68 0.93 -7.23 24.12
C THR A 68 -0.03 -8.40 23.93
N LYS A 69 -1.32 -8.13 24.05
CA LYS A 69 -2.40 -9.07 23.71
C LYS A 69 -3.17 -8.53 22.51
N SER A 70 -3.48 -9.38 21.55
CA SER A 70 -4.36 -9.04 20.43
C SER A 70 -5.78 -8.80 20.91
N THR A 71 -6.53 -7.95 20.20
CA THR A 71 -7.96 -7.69 20.46
C THR A 71 -8.83 -8.87 20.03
N ASP A 72 -10.15 -8.77 20.29
CA ASP A 72 -11.15 -9.73 19.82
C ASP A 72 -11.16 -9.86 18.28
N GLU A 73 -10.77 -8.80 17.56
CA GLU A 73 -10.63 -8.79 16.10
C GLU A 73 -9.23 -9.21 15.62
N GLY A 74 -8.36 -9.65 16.53
CA GLY A 74 -7.00 -10.08 16.21
C GLY A 74 -6.00 -8.95 15.95
N ASN A 75 -6.35 -7.68 16.18
CA ASN A 75 -5.41 -6.57 16.01
C ASN A 75 -4.47 -6.48 17.21
N TRP A 76 -3.21 -6.23 16.97
CA TRP A 76 -2.24 -5.95 18.03
C TRP A 76 -1.36 -4.76 17.70
N LYS A 77 -0.85 -4.10 18.73
CA LYS A 77 0.08 -2.99 18.62
C LYS A 77 0.98 -2.94 19.84
N ILE A 78 2.29 -2.73 19.60
CA ILE A 78 3.28 -2.42 20.63
C ILE A 78 3.98 -1.10 20.33
N THR A 79 4.69 -0.58 21.31
CA THR A 79 5.55 0.58 21.16
C THR A 79 6.97 0.22 21.65
N LEU A 80 7.91 0.17 20.72
CA LEU A 80 9.32 0.01 21.05
C LEU A 80 9.85 1.29 21.69
N PRO A 81 10.77 1.21 22.65
CA PRO A 81 11.40 2.39 23.24
C PRO A 81 12.20 3.18 22.20
N ALA A 82 12.49 4.43 22.51
CA ALA A 82 13.37 5.26 21.68
C ALA A 82 14.77 4.63 21.55
N MET A 83 15.31 4.59 20.34
CA MET A 83 16.59 3.94 20.03
C MET A 83 17.54 4.94 19.41
N LYS A 84 18.82 4.77 19.65
CA LYS A 84 19.89 5.52 18.96
C LYS A 84 20.09 5.00 17.54
N ALA A 85 20.57 5.88 16.65
CA ALA A 85 20.90 5.50 15.29
C ALA A 85 21.91 4.34 15.24
N SER A 86 21.67 3.38 14.34
CA SER A 86 22.55 2.23 14.11
C SER A 86 22.68 1.92 12.64
N ARG A 87 23.90 1.81 12.14
CA ARG A 87 24.23 1.31 10.80
C ARG A 87 24.35 -0.22 10.76
N GLN A 88 24.40 -0.86 11.91
CA GLN A 88 24.42 -2.30 12.02
C GLN A 88 23.01 -2.84 11.75
N GLY A 89 22.88 -3.74 10.79
CA GLY A 89 21.64 -4.43 10.50
C GLY A 89 21.25 -5.35 11.66
N MET A 90 20.06 -5.15 12.22
CA MET A 90 19.49 -5.93 13.31
C MET A 90 18.29 -6.72 12.82
N ASN A 91 17.94 -7.80 13.51
CA ASN A 91 16.75 -8.58 13.22
C ASN A 91 15.68 -8.34 14.30
N MET A 92 14.43 -8.27 13.87
CA MET A 92 13.26 -8.25 14.74
C MET A 92 12.58 -9.60 14.66
N VAL A 93 12.19 -10.13 15.79
CA VAL A 93 11.43 -11.38 15.89
C VAL A 93 10.09 -11.06 16.50
N ILE A 94 9.03 -11.50 15.85
CA ILE A 94 7.65 -11.40 16.34
C ILE A 94 7.12 -12.83 16.49
N GLU A 95 6.58 -13.14 17.67
CA GLU A 95 6.06 -14.46 18.01
C GLU A 95 4.62 -14.37 18.54
N ASN A 96 3.80 -15.32 18.14
CA ASN A 96 2.44 -15.52 18.63
C ASN A 96 2.16 -17.02 18.70
N GLY A 97 2.23 -17.58 19.89
CA GLY A 97 2.12 -19.03 20.07
C GLY A 97 3.20 -19.78 19.28
N ASN A 98 2.80 -20.55 18.27
CA ASN A 98 3.71 -21.30 17.40
C ASN A 98 4.14 -20.51 16.15
N ASP A 99 3.47 -19.40 15.88
CA ASP A 99 3.78 -18.55 14.72
C ASP A 99 4.97 -17.65 15.01
N ARG A 100 5.86 -17.54 14.05
CA ARG A 100 7.07 -16.74 14.14
C ARG A 100 7.36 -16.02 12.82
N VAL A 101 7.52 -14.71 12.91
CA VAL A 101 7.97 -13.85 11.80
C VAL A 101 9.31 -13.23 12.17
N GLU A 102 10.30 -13.32 11.28
CA GLU A 102 11.59 -12.67 11.44
C GLU A 102 11.80 -11.62 10.34
N ILE A 103 11.98 -10.36 10.74
CA ILE A 103 12.33 -9.26 9.83
C ILE A 103 13.83 -8.99 9.96
N LYS A 104 14.55 -9.06 8.83
CA LYS A 104 16.00 -9.03 8.80
C LYS A 104 16.56 -7.69 8.33
N ASN A 105 17.79 -7.41 8.78
CA ASN A 105 18.60 -6.28 8.32
C ASN A 105 17.88 -4.92 8.50
N ILE A 106 17.34 -4.66 9.69
CA ILE A 106 16.70 -3.40 10.07
C ILE A 106 17.76 -2.41 10.51
N LEU A 107 17.69 -1.17 10.03
CA LEU A 107 18.50 -0.06 10.52
C LEU A 107 17.67 0.88 11.41
N VAL A 108 18.35 1.64 12.26
CA VAL A 108 17.74 2.74 13.01
C VAL A 108 18.37 4.04 12.53
N GLY A 109 17.57 5.00 12.08
CA GLY A 109 18.08 6.24 11.49
C GLY A 109 17.00 7.31 11.33
N GLU A 110 17.21 8.20 10.37
CA GLU A 110 16.22 9.21 9.96
C GLU A 110 15.20 8.60 9.02
N VAL A 111 13.90 8.78 9.30
CA VAL A 111 12.83 8.35 8.42
C VAL A 111 12.05 9.56 7.93
N TRP A 112 11.92 9.71 6.62
CA TRP A 112 11.25 10.82 5.98
C TRP A 112 10.16 10.34 5.03
N PHE A 113 9.05 11.08 5.00
CA PHE A 113 7.94 10.82 4.09
C PHE A 113 8.02 11.72 2.86
N ALA A 114 8.23 11.13 1.68
CA ALA A 114 8.36 11.80 0.40
C ALA A 114 7.06 11.65 -0.40
N SER A 115 6.17 12.64 -0.30
CA SER A 115 4.87 12.64 -0.96
C SER A 115 4.70 13.84 -1.88
N GLY A 116 3.75 13.75 -2.79
CA GLY A 116 3.40 14.81 -3.72
C GLY A 116 3.08 14.31 -5.12
N GLN A 117 3.22 15.18 -6.10
CA GLN A 117 2.85 14.87 -7.47
C GLN A 117 4.08 14.76 -8.41
N SER A 118 3.99 15.24 -9.67
CA SER A 118 4.97 14.99 -10.74
C SER A 118 6.42 15.32 -10.38
N ASN A 119 6.70 16.39 -9.66
CA ASN A 119 8.07 16.72 -9.27
C ASN A 119 8.64 15.71 -8.27
N MET A 120 7.85 15.29 -7.28
CA MET A 120 8.26 14.24 -6.36
C MET A 120 8.29 12.87 -7.03
N ALA A 121 7.42 12.59 -8.00
CA ALA A 121 7.40 11.34 -8.76
C ALA A 121 8.45 11.27 -9.88
N PHE A 122 9.20 12.34 -10.11
CA PHE A 122 10.25 12.37 -11.12
C PHE A 122 11.41 11.46 -10.74
N LYS A 123 11.63 10.43 -11.55
CA LYS A 123 12.57 9.35 -11.24
C LYS A 123 14.03 9.79 -11.44
N LEU A 124 14.92 9.29 -10.58
CA LEU A 124 16.38 9.57 -10.66
C LEU A 124 16.97 9.21 -12.04
N GLN A 125 16.53 8.12 -12.65
CA GLN A 125 16.98 7.73 -13.99
C GLN A 125 16.68 8.76 -15.09
N ASN A 126 15.77 9.69 -14.85
CA ASN A 126 15.38 10.74 -15.79
C ASN A 126 16.04 12.10 -15.45
N SER A 127 16.82 12.18 -14.36
CA SER A 127 17.52 13.41 -13.98
C SER A 127 18.71 13.69 -14.93
N LEU A 128 19.17 14.93 -14.94
CA LEU A 128 20.27 15.38 -15.79
C LEU A 128 21.54 14.54 -15.53
N ASP A 129 21.85 14.32 -14.26
CA ASP A 129 23.07 13.64 -13.82
C ASP A 129 22.90 12.13 -13.62
N ALA A 130 21.79 11.55 -14.08
CA ALA A 130 21.48 10.12 -13.88
C ALA A 130 22.62 9.18 -14.32
N LYS A 131 23.24 9.46 -15.48
CA LYS A 131 24.35 8.66 -16.02
C LYS A 131 25.59 8.67 -15.11
N ALA A 132 25.83 9.77 -14.41
CA ALA A 132 26.96 9.92 -13.48
C ALA A 132 26.63 9.39 -12.09
N ASP A 133 25.41 9.58 -11.62
CA ASP A 133 25.01 9.27 -10.24
C ASP A 133 24.57 7.81 -10.02
N LEU A 134 23.86 7.21 -10.99
CA LEU A 134 23.37 5.83 -10.82
C LEU A 134 24.50 4.82 -10.58
N PRO A 135 25.61 4.81 -11.30
CA PRO A 135 26.73 3.89 -11.02
C PRO A 135 27.32 4.06 -9.62
N LYS A 136 27.20 5.25 -9.05
CA LYS A 136 27.72 5.61 -7.71
C LYS A 136 26.68 5.53 -6.60
N SER A 137 25.47 5.07 -6.90
CA SER A 137 24.35 5.10 -5.96
C SER A 137 24.38 3.99 -4.89
N LYS A 138 25.36 3.06 -4.94
CA LYS A 138 25.47 1.98 -3.96
C LYS A 138 25.70 2.51 -2.55
N ASN A 139 24.67 2.44 -1.70
CA ASN A 139 24.73 2.82 -0.29
C ASN A 139 23.65 2.07 0.51
N SER A 140 24.06 1.06 1.29
CA SER A 140 23.15 0.25 2.11
C SER A 140 22.49 1.00 3.27
N SER A 141 22.99 2.19 3.62
CA SER A 141 22.41 3.06 4.65
C SER A 141 21.29 3.99 4.11
N ILE A 142 21.11 4.07 2.79
CA ILE A 142 20.00 4.81 2.16
C ILE A 142 19.00 3.79 1.62
N ARG A 143 17.76 3.85 2.10
CA ARG A 143 16.72 2.88 1.79
C ARG A 143 15.41 3.55 1.46
N PHE A 144 14.69 3.01 0.49
CA PHE A 144 13.40 3.53 0.04
C PHE A 144 12.32 2.48 0.18
N PHE A 145 11.26 2.81 0.89
CA PHE A 145 9.99 2.09 0.79
C PHE A 145 9.20 2.69 -0.38
N LEU A 146 9.06 1.92 -1.44
CA LEU A 146 8.27 2.34 -2.60
C LEU A 146 6.82 1.90 -2.39
N ALA A 147 5.99 2.84 -1.93
CA ALA A 147 4.57 2.61 -1.72
C ALA A 147 3.84 2.44 -3.06
N ALA A 148 2.96 1.45 -3.14
CA ALA A 148 2.06 1.30 -4.26
C ALA A 148 1.02 2.41 -4.28
N ASN A 149 0.70 2.90 -5.48
CA ASN A 149 -0.33 3.93 -5.67
C ASN A 149 -1.72 3.27 -5.62
N THR A 150 -2.29 3.13 -4.43
CA THR A 150 -3.56 2.45 -4.19
C THR A 150 -4.60 3.43 -3.62
N PRO A 151 -5.61 3.86 -4.40
CA PRO A 151 -6.74 4.63 -3.86
C PRO A 151 -7.59 3.75 -2.95
N ALA A 152 -8.10 4.31 -1.85
CA ALA A 152 -8.99 3.61 -0.93
C ALA A 152 -10.14 4.49 -0.44
N ALA A 153 -11.29 3.87 -0.15
CA ALA A 153 -12.47 4.55 0.38
C ALA A 153 -12.29 4.97 1.84
N GLN A 154 -11.59 4.16 2.61
CA GLN A 154 -11.30 4.35 4.04
C GLN A 154 -9.80 4.21 4.30
N PRO A 155 -9.27 4.81 5.38
CA PRO A 155 -7.89 4.61 5.79
C PRO A 155 -7.55 3.13 5.92
N GLN A 156 -6.42 2.73 5.36
CA GLN A 156 -5.94 1.36 5.37
C GLN A 156 -4.88 1.18 6.46
N ASN A 157 -4.86 0.01 7.08
CA ASN A 157 -3.86 -0.37 8.07
C ASN A 157 -2.64 -1.08 7.44
N ASN A 158 -2.68 -1.30 6.12
CA ASN A 158 -1.61 -1.94 5.37
C ASN A 158 -1.37 -1.19 4.06
N ILE A 159 -0.24 -0.52 3.97
CA ILE A 159 0.24 0.08 2.72
C ILE A 159 1.05 -0.96 1.95
N GLN A 160 0.67 -1.24 0.71
CA GLN A 160 1.44 -2.13 -0.16
C GLN A 160 2.73 -1.44 -0.62
N GLY A 161 3.84 -2.15 -0.60
CA GLY A 161 5.12 -1.61 -1.01
C GLY A 161 6.29 -2.52 -0.67
N THR A 162 7.49 -2.07 -0.99
CA THR A 162 8.74 -2.80 -0.69
C THR A 162 9.87 -1.85 -0.31
N TRP A 163 10.70 -2.27 0.64
CA TRP A 163 11.95 -1.60 0.94
C TRP A 163 13.03 -1.99 -0.07
N ASN A 164 13.74 -0.99 -0.56
CA ASN A 164 14.83 -1.14 -1.53
C ASN A 164 16.07 -0.42 -1.02
N LEU A 165 17.20 -1.11 -1.04
CA LEU A 165 18.52 -0.50 -0.79
C LEU A 165 18.89 0.39 -1.97
N SER A 166 19.58 1.49 -1.70
CA SER A 166 20.16 2.30 -2.77
C SER A 166 21.29 1.52 -3.46
N SER A 167 21.09 1.28 -4.76
CA SER A 167 22.06 0.62 -5.63
C SER A 167 21.86 1.07 -7.08
N PRO A 168 22.81 0.81 -7.99
CA PRO A 168 22.64 1.11 -9.42
C PRO A 168 21.38 0.47 -10.03
N GLU A 169 20.99 -0.71 -9.55
CA GLU A 169 19.85 -1.49 -10.05
C GLU A 169 18.49 -0.94 -9.55
N THR A 170 18.46 -0.38 -8.35
CA THR A 170 17.21 0.04 -7.68
C THR A 170 16.98 1.54 -7.75
N SER A 171 18.04 2.35 -7.59
CA SER A 171 17.95 3.80 -7.41
C SER A 171 17.33 4.54 -8.60
N GLY A 172 17.41 3.97 -9.80
CA GLY A 172 16.78 4.55 -10.98
C GLY A 172 15.29 4.82 -10.84
N ASN A 173 14.58 4.03 -10.02
CA ASN A 173 13.15 4.18 -9.74
C ASN A 173 12.81 5.10 -8.57
N PHE A 174 13.80 5.54 -7.80
CA PHE A 174 13.58 6.45 -6.69
C PHE A 174 13.22 7.86 -7.19
N SER A 175 12.46 8.60 -6.40
CA SER A 175 12.31 10.04 -6.59
C SER A 175 13.67 10.71 -6.61
N ALA A 176 13.99 11.46 -7.66
CA ALA A 176 15.25 12.20 -7.73
C ALA A 176 15.38 13.21 -6.57
N VAL A 177 14.29 13.95 -6.28
CA VAL A 177 14.26 14.90 -5.16
C VAL A 177 14.55 14.21 -3.83
N ALA A 178 13.83 13.13 -3.55
CA ALA A 178 14.00 12.38 -2.30
C ALA A 178 15.38 11.68 -2.23
N TYR A 179 15.91 11.21 -3.35
CA TYR A 179 17.24 10.59 -3.41
C TYR A 179 18.35 11.58 -3.06
N TYR A 180 18.36 12.75 -3.71
CA TYR A 180 19.39 13.77 -3.42
C TYR A 180 19.26 14.32 -2.00
N PHE A 181 18.02 14.47 -1.51
CA PHE A 181 17.76 14.82 -0.12
C PHE A 181 18.35 13.77 0.85
N ALA A 182 18.00 12.49 0.66
CA ALA A 182 18.52 11.40 1.50
C ALA A 182 20.04 11.28 1.44
N LYS A 183 20.64 11.43 0.25
CA LYS A 183 22.09 11.45 0.05
C LYS A 183 22.75 12.56 0.84
N LYS A 184 22.20 13.79 0.80
CA LYS A 184 22.73 14.94 1.53
C LYS A 184 22.61 14.75 3.04
N ILE A 185 21.44 14.34 3.55
CA ILE A 185 21.27 14.05 4.99
C ILE A 185 22.26 12.99 5.47
N HIS A 186 22.38 11.89 4.71
CA HIS A 186 23.35 10.83 5.06
C HIS A 186 24.80 11.34 5.08
N GLN A 187 25.19 12.15 4.11
CA GLN A 187 26.54 12.74 4.04
C GLN A 187 26.84 13.65 5.23
N GLU A 188 25.90 14.50 5.62
CA GLU A 188 26.08 15.46 6.72
C GLU A 188 26.04 14.81 8.10
N THR A 189 25.18 13.80 8.27
CA THR A 189 24.92 13.22 9.60
C THR A 189 25.63 11.88 9.83
N GLY A 190 26.00 11.21 8.75
CA GLY A 190 26.50 9.84 8.79
C GLY A 190 25.45 8.80 9.18
N MET A 191 24.20 9.17 9.37
CA MET A 191 23.14 8.26 9.86
C MET A 191 22.45 7.51 8.72
N PRO A 192 21.85 6.32 8.99
CA PRO A 192 20.95 5.69 8.03
C PRO A 192 19.77 6.59 7.70
N VAL A 193 19.31 6.54 6.45
CA VAL A 193 18.15 7.31 5.98
C VAL A 193 17.15 6.38 5.28
N GLY A 194 15.94 6.33 5.82
CA GLY A 194 14.79 5.68 5.22
C GLY A 194 13.86 6.71 4.57
N ILE A 195 13.47 6.50 3.34
CA ILE A 195 12.47 7.32 2.64
C ILE A 195 11.23 6.48 2.39
N ILE A 196 10.09 6.93 2.87
CA ILE A 196 8.78 6.39 2.49
C ILE A 196 8.30 7.21 1.30
N GLN A 197 8.41 6.65 0.11
CA GLN A 197 8.03 7.32 -1.12
C GLN A 197 6.60 6.96 -1.50
N SER A 198 5.67 7.92 -1.37
CA SER A 198 4.28 7.82 -1.81
C SER A 198 3.92 9.05 -2.64
N CYS A 199 4.06 8.95 -3.96
CA CYS A 199 3.84 10.07 -4.86
C CYS A 199 3.25 9.61 -6.19
N TRP A 200 2.34 10.43 -6.75
CA TRP A 200 1.67 10.12 -8.02
C TRP A 200 1.50 11.38 -8.87
N GLY A 201 2.11 11.42 -10.03
CA GLY A 201 2.06 12.58 -10.94
C GLY A 201 0.65 12.99 -11.33
N GLY A 202 0.41 14.32 -11.39
CA GLY A 202 -0.87 14.89 -11.79
C GLY A 202 -1.99 14.78 -10.74
N LYS A 203 -1.65 14.55 -9.46
CA LYS A 203 -2.62 14.51 -8.36
C LYS A 203 -2.59 15.81 -7.57
N ARG A 204 -3.76 16.21 -7.09
CA ARG A 204 -3.93 17.43 -6.27
C ARG A 204 -3.65 17.10 -4.81
N SER A 205 -3.34 18.12 -4.01
CA SER A 205 -3.08 17.98 -2.57
C SER A 205 -4.26 17.36 -1.81
N GLU A 206 -5.48 17.65 -2.24
CA GLU A 206 -6.71 17.13 -1.62
C GLU A 206 -6.81 15.61 -1.68
N CYS A 207 -6.19 14.96 -2.68
CA CYS A 207 -6.12 13.49 -2.76
C CYS A 207 -5.31 12.90 -1.59
N TYR A 208 -4.31 13.64 -1.09
CA TYR A 208 -3.40 13.27 0.00
C TYR A 208 -3.80 13.87 1.35
N THR A 209 -4.97 14.48 1.45
CA THR A 209 -5.46 15.14 2.68
C THR A 209 -6.48 14.23 3.36
N SER A 210 -6.40 14.07 4.68
CA SER A 210 -7.38 13.30 5.45
C SER A 210 -8.78 13.89 5.34
N ARG A 211 -9.81 13.05 5.48
CA ARG A 211 -11.20 13.53 5.48
C ARG A 211 -11.46 14.54 6.61
N GLU A 212 -10.89 14.32 7.77
CA GLU A 212 -10.97 15.22 8.91
C GLU A 212 -10.38 16.61 8.56
N ALA A 213 -9.17 16.65 8.01
CA ALA A 213 -8.53 17.90 7.59
C ALA A 213 -9.32 18.60 6.47
N MET A 214 -9.90 17.85 5.52
CA MET A 214 -10.80 18.42 4.52
C MET A 214 -12.03 19.08 5.15
N LEU A 215 -12.63 18.42 6.14
CA LEU A 215 -13.82 18.93 6.83
C LEU A 215 -13.54 20.12 7.76
N SER A 216 -12.28 20.48 8.02
CA SER A 216 -11.93 21.62 8.89
C SER A 216 -12.21 23.00 8.25
N ASN A 217 -12.43 23.07 6.93
CA ASN A 217 -12.66 24.32 6.22
C ASN A 217 -13.82 24.23 5.21
N ALA A 218 -14.36 25.38 4.81
CA ALA A 218 -15.54 25.47 3.94
C ALA A 218 -15.31 24.85 2.55
N HIS A 219 -14.12 25.03 1.95
CA HIS A 219 -13.80 24.48 0.64
C HIS A 219 -13.76 22.95 0.69
N GLY A 220 -13.06 22.39 1.66
CA GLY A 220 -12.98 20.94 1.85
C GLY A 220 -14.33 20.31 2.16
N LYS A 221 -15.18 20.95 2.99
CA LYS A 221 -16.56 20.48 3.23
C LYS A 221 -17.35 20.36 1.93
N LYS A 222 -17.26 21.35 1.03
CA LYS A 222 -17.93 21.31 -0.27
C LYS A 222 -17.43 20.16 -1.12
N MET A 223 -16.12 19.92 -1.18
CA MET A 223 -15.52 18.83 -1.94
C MET A 223 -15.92 17.45 -1.40
N ILE A 224 -15.96 17.30 -0.08
CA ILE A 224 -16.39 16.04 0.55
C ILE A 224 -17.88 15.78 0.31
N ALA A 225 -18.74 16.79 0.42
CA ALA A 225 -20.16 16.65 0.11
C ALA A 225 -20.41 16.21 -1.35
N GLU A 226 -19.63 16.75 -2.29
CA GLU A 226 -19.68 16.35 -3.71
C GLU A 226 -19.19 14.91 -3.89
N LEU A 227 -18.09 14.52 -3.25
CA LEU A 227 -17.55 13.15 -3.25
C LEU A 227 -18.60 12.15 -2.77
N ASP A 228 -19.22 12.43 -1.62
CA ASP A 228 -20.24 11.56 -1.02
C ASP A 228 -21.50 11.44 -1.90
N ARG A 229 -21.91 12.55 -2.51
CA ARG A 229 -23.03 12.56 -3.45
C ARG A 229 -22.72 11.68 -4.67
N THR A 230 -21.57 11.86 -5.28
CA THR A 230 -21.12 11.09 -6.44
C THR A 230 -21.00 9.60 -6.10
N ALA A 231 -20.46 9.28 -4.92
CA ALA A 231 -20.33 7.89 -4.48
C ALA A 231 -21.70 7.20 -4.33
N LYS A 232 -22.69 7.91 -3.77
CA LYS A 232 -24.07 7.39 -3.61
C LYS A 232 -24.78 7.19 -4.95
N SER A 233 -24.49 8.00 -5.96
CA SER A 233 -25.12 7.94 -7.28
C SER A 233 -24.38 7.05 -8.28
N PHE A 234 -23.21 6.51 -7.93
CA PHE A 234 -22.45 5.65 -8.83
C PHE A 234 -23.14 4.28 -9.01
N ASP A 235 -23.49 3.97 -10.24
CA ASP A 235 -24.03 2.67 -10.63
C ASP A 235 -23.08 1.94 -11.58
N PRO A 236 -22.47 0.80 -11.14
CA PRO A 236 -21.50 0.04 -11.91
C PRO A 236 -22.05 -0.48 -13.25
N GLU A 237 -23.32 -0.85 -13.29
CA GLU A 237 -23.96 -1.39 -14.50
C GLU A 237 -24.15 -0.30 -15.56
N THR A 238 -24.64 0.87 -15.16
CA THR A 238 -24.76 2.03 -16.05
C THR A 238 -23.38 2.49 -16.54
N ALA A 239 -22.36 2.54 -15.66
CA ALA A 239 -21.00 2.88 -16.04
C ALA A 239 -20.42 1.87 -17.04
N LYS A 240 -20.70 0.56 -16.86
CA LYS A 240 -20.29 -0.48 -17.80
C LYS A 240 -20.97 -0.30 -19.16
N LYS A 241 -22.29 -0.12 -19.20
CA LYS A 241 -23.06 0.07 -20.44
C LYS A 241 -22.55 1.28 -21.25
N LYS A 242 -22.30 2.41 -20.57
CA LYS A 242 -21.72 3.62 -21.20
C LYS A 242 -20.34 3.34 -21.79
N TYR A 243 -19.50 2.62 -21.05
CA TYR A 243 -18.15 2.25 -21.52
C TYR A 243 -18.21 1.34 -22.73
N ASP A 244 -19.03 0.30 -22.72
CA ASP A 244 -19.18 -0.67 -23.82
C ASP A 244 -19.67 0.04 -25.11
N ALA A 245 -20.65 0.94 -25.00
CA ALA A 245 -21.12 1.76 -26.11
C ALA A 245 -20.03 2.72 -26.64
N ALA A 246 -19.28 3.36 -25.75
CA ALA A 246 -18.17 4.22 -26.13
C ALA A 246 -17.04 3.44 -26.81
N MET A 247 -16.73 2.22 -26.34
CA MET A 247 -15.74 1.32 -26.96
C MET A 247 -16.18 0.89 -28.36
N ALA A 248 -17.43 0.47 -28.56
CA ALA A 248 -17.93 0.11 -29.88
C ALA A 248 -17.80 1.26 -30.90
N ASN A 249 -18.09 2.51 -30.46
CA ASN A 249 -17.91 3.69 -31.29
C ASN A 249 -16.42 3.99 -31.54
N TRP A 250 -15.56 3.79 -30.55
CA TRP A 250 -14.11 3.96 -30.68
C TRP A 250 -13.54 2.96 -31.68
N ASP A 251 -13.93 1.68 -31.60
CA ASP A 251 -13.46 0.63 -32.49
C ASP A 251 -13.76 0.95 -33.94
N LYS A 252 -14.98 1.43 -34.24
CA LYS A 252 -15.36 1.89 -35.60
C LYS A 252 -14.47 3.03 -36.10
N ARG A 253 -14.22 4.05 -35.27
CA ARG A 253 -13.37 5.21 -35.64
C ARG A 253 -11.90 4.80 -35.76
N ALA A 254 -11.41 3.96 -34.85
CA ALA A 254 -10.04 3.46 -34.87
C ALA A 254 -9.78 2.58 -36.10
N ALA A 255 -10.76 1.73 -36.51
CA ALA A 255 -10.67 0.93 -37.72
C ALA A 255 -10.55 1.81 -38.97
N LYS A 256 -11.34 2.88 -39.08
CA LYS A 256 -11.24 3.86 -40.17
C LYS A 256 -9.84 4.48 -40.25
N VAL A 257 -9.33 5.01 -39.14
CA VAL A 257 -7.99 5.62 -39.09
C VAL A 257 -6.89 4.61 -39.39
N ARG A 258 -6.99 3.36 -38.95
CA ARG A 258 -6.05 2.29 -39.30
C ARG A 258 -6.06 1.99 -40.79
N ALA A 259 -7.24 1.91 -41.40
CA ALA A 259 -7.37 1.71 -42.84
C ALA A 259 -6.75 2.87 -43.63
N GLU A 260 -7.01 4.12 -43.25
CA GLU A 260 -6.43 5.31 -43.88
C GLU A 260 -4.89 5.38 -43.73
N ASN A 261 -4.35 4.81 -42.64
CA ASN A 261 -2.92 4.78 -42.35
C ASN A 261 -2.17 3.63 -43.03
N LYS A 262 -2.88 2.65 -43.64
CA LYS A 262 -2.28 1.40 -44.13
C LYS A 262 -1.12 1.63 -45.10
N ASN A 263 -1.23 2.63 -45.96
CA ASN A 263 -0.26 2.94 -47.02
C ASN A 263 0.50 4.25 -46.76
N LYS A 264 0.47 4.80 -45.53
CA LYS A 264 1.14 6.06 -45.19
C LYS A 264 2.46 5.81 -44.46
N SER A 265 3.43 6.67 -44.72
CA SER A 265 4.68 6.72 -43.93
C SER A 265 4.37 7.08 -42.44
N ALA A 266 5.33 6.84 -41.54
CA ALA A 266 5.15 7.10 -40.10
C ALA A 266 4.81 8.57 -39.79
N SER A 267 5.38 9.52 -40.59
CA SER A 267 5.13 10.96 -40.43
C SER A 267 3.76 11.41 -40.94
N GLU A 268 3.12 10.64 -41.84
CA GLU A 268 1.81 10.97 -42.44
C GLU A 268 0.65 10.30 -41.73
N ARG A 269 0.92 9.39 -40.78
CA ARG A 269 -0.13 8.64 -40.09
C ARG A 269 -0.93 9.52 -39.14
N ALA A 270 -2.22 9.54 -39.33
CA ALA A 270 -3.14 10.14 -38.39
C ALA A 270 -3.13 9.38 -37.04
N ARG A 271 -3.19 10.13 -35.94
CA ARG A 271 -3.26 9.52 -34.60
C ARG A 271 -4.59 8.83 -34.41
N LEU A 272 -4.57 7.66 -33.75
CA LEU A 272 -5.79 7.01 -33.32
C LEU A 272 -6.58 7.90 -32.35
N PRO A 273 -7.92 7.88 -32.39
CA PRO A 273 -8.74 8.57 -31.42
C PRO A 273 -8.40 8.06 -30.00
N ARG A 274 -8.53 8.94 -29.01
CA ARG A 274 -8.29 8.56 -27.61
C ARG A 274 -9.24 7.44 -27.21
N ARG A 275 -8.70 6.34 -26.67
CA ARG A 275 -9.48 5.21 -26.19
C ARG A 275 -10.35 5.62 -24.99
N PRO A 276 -11.64 5.27 -24.98
CA PRO A 276 -12.48 5.47 -23.80
C PRO A 276 -11.88 4.83 -22.55
N GLN A 277 -12.12 5.45 -21.40
CA GLN A 277 -11.79 4.87 -20.11
C GLN A 277 -13.09 4.54 -19.39
N ARG A 278 -13.12 3.39 -18.71
CA ARG A 278 -14.24 3.04 -17.85
C ARG A 278 -14.29 4.02 -16.68
N GLU A 279 -15.48 4.53 -16.40
CA GLU A 279 -15.71 5.27 -15.17
C GLU A 279 -15.45 4.33 -13.98
N LYS A 280 -14.58 4.78 -13.07
CA LYS A 280 -14.23 4.03 -11.88
C LYS A 280 -15.20 4.34 -10.76
N PRO A 281 -15.45 3.41 -9.83
CA PRO A 281 -16.08 3.73 -8.57
C PRO A 281 -15.43 4.97 -7.94
N THR A 282 -16.23 5.80 -7.29
CA THR A 282 -15.77 7.12 -6.82
C THR A 282 -14.50 7.05 -5.98
N TYR A 283 -14.40 6.05 -5.10
CA TYR A 283 -13.22 5.89 -4.22
C TYR A 283 -12.03 5.15 -4.86
N GLU A 284 -12.21 4.57 -6.05
CA GLU A 284 -11.12 4.02 -6.85
C GLU A 284 -10.52 5.05 -7.82
N ASN A 285 -11.16 6.21 -7.94
CA ASN A 285 -10.65 7.30 -8.77
C ASN A 285 -9.60 8.08 -7.99
N GLU A 286 -8.36 7.88 -8.36
CA GLU A 286 -7.18 8.46 -7.75
C GLU A 286 -7.09 10.00 -7.79
N ARG A 287 -8.07 10.67 -8.42
CA ARG A 287 -8.17 12.14 -8.49
C ARG A 287 -9.13 12.73 -7.46
N ASN A 288 -9.85 11.87 -6.76
CA ASN A 288 -10.81 12.31 -5.76
C ASN A 288 -10.13 12.65 -4.43
N PRO A 289 -10.73 13.56 -3.65
CA PRO A 289 -10.22 13.91 -2.33
C PRO A 289 -10.06 12.69 -1.43
N THR A 290 -9.08 12.69 -0.57
CA THR A 290 -8.79 11.73 0.51
C THR A 290 -8.33 10.33 0.06
N VAL A 291 -8.61 9.91 -1.17
CA VAL A 291 -8.44 8.50 -1.58
C VAL A 291 -6.99 8.03 -1.58
N LEU A 292 -6.03 8.90 -1.83
CA LEU A 292 -4.61 8.55 -1.75
C LEU A 292 -4.10 8.60 -0.30
N TYR A 293 -4.61 9.52 0.51
CA TYR A 293 -4.37 9.51 1.95
C TYR A 293 -4.84 8.21 2.58
N ASN A 294 -6.03 7.76 2.21
CA ASN A 294 -6.61 6.52 2.74
C ASN A 294 -5.84 5.26 2.34
N GLY A 295 -5.16 5.28 1.22
CA GLY A 295 -4.41 4.14 0.69
C GLY A 295 -2.92 4.10 1.08
N MET A 296 -2.50 5.04 1.95
CA MET A 296 -1.11 5.18 2.41
C MET A 296 -0.88 4.62 3.80
#